data_9098a76618051a9c2f8d5c22f1041421
#
_entry.id   9098a76618051a9c2f8d5c22f1041421
#
_cell.length_a   1.000
_cell.length_b   1.000
_cell.length_c   1.000
_cell.angle_alpha   90.00
_cell.angle_beta   90.00
_cell.angle_gamma   90.00
#
_symmetry.space_group_name_H-M   'P 1'
#
loop_
_entity.id
_entity.type
_entity.pdbx_description
1 polymer ?
#
loop_
_entity_poly.entity_id
_entity_poly.type
_entity_poly.pdbx_seq_one_letter_code
_entity_poly.pdbx_strand_id
1 'polypeptide(L)'
;MEKIFSGKSIIICVPNHFELPFRIKENLEFLGFRVFQLSHKEGFTLEKKYLALHFLNKIFKKDKTLKARKKAEFSEKNQINALENISKADYALIIRPDLLSEKTIKKIKEKAGKTIAYQWDGIDRFPLVKEVMHYF
;
A
#
# COMPACT_ATOMS: atom_id res chain seq x y z
N MET A 1 2.34 29.45 -14.45
CA MET A 1 2.60 29.24 -13.01
C MET A 1 3.71 28.22 -12.89
N GLU A 2 4.79 28.60 -12.23
CA GLU A 2 5.93 27.70 -12.05
C GLU A 2 5.52 26.56 -11.10
N LYS A 3 5.78 25.31 -11.52
CA LYS A 3 5.38 24.15 -10.71
C LYS A 3 6.35 24.03 -9.55
N ILE A 4 5.87 24.19 -8.33
CA ILE A 4 6.64 24.26 -7.07
C ILE A 4 7.56 23.04 -6.88
N PHE A 5 7.12 21.86 -7.33
CA PHE A 5 7.84 20.60 -7.16
C PHE A 5 8.37 20.03 -8.50
N SER A 6 8.63 20.90 -9.47
CA SER A 6 9.20 20.47 -10.76
C SER A 6 10.50 19.68 -10.54
N GLY A 7 10.62 18.52 -11.17
CA GLY A 7 11.76 17.62 -11.04
C GLY A 7 11.78 16.75 -9.79
N LYS A 8 10.81 16.89 -8.87
CA LYS A 8 10.66 16.01 -7.72
C LYS A 8 9.78 14.81 -8.02
N SER A 9 10.06 13.72 -7.34
CA SER A 9 9.33 12.47 -7.48
C SER A 9 8.73 11.99 -6.16
N ILE A 10 7.58 11.34 -6.23
CA ILE A 10 6.87 10.84 -5.06
C ILE A 10 6.26 9.45 -5.32
N ILE A 11 6.46 8.55 -4.37
CA ILE A 11 5.74 7.27 -4.31
C ILE A 11 4.48 7.50 -3.51
N ILE A 12 3.32 7.12 -4.04
CA ILE A 12 2.06 7.16 -3.29
C ILE A 12 1.52 5.74 -3.08
N CYS A 13 1.12 5.47 -1.85
CA CYS A 13 0.42 4.25 -1.47
C CYS A 13 -0.88 4.63 -0.76
N VAL A 14 -1.98 4.59 -1.50
CA VAL A 14 -3.29 5.11 -1.07
C VAL A 14 -4.34 4.02 -1.26
N PRO A 15 -5.20 3.76 -0.26
CA PRO A 15 -6.30 2.80 -0.43
C PRO A 15 -7.23 3.20 -1.58
N ASN A 16 -7.68 2.20 -2.34
CA ASN A 16 -8.61 2.44 -3.45
C ASN A 16 -10.04 2.63 -2.94
N HIS A 17 -10.32 3.83 -2.42
CA HIS A 17 -11.64 4.25 -1.97
C HIS A 17 -12.05 5.53 -2.70
N PHE A 18 -13.24 5.55 -3.31
CA PHE A 18 -13.85 6.76 -3.90
C PHE A 18 -12.91 7.56 -4.83
N GLU A 19 -12.20 6.88 -5.73
CA GLU A 19 -11.22 7.52 -6.65
C GLU A 19 -10.09 8.31 -5.95
N LEU A 20 -9.93 8.15 -4.64
CA LEU A 20 -8.95 8.90 -3.86
C LEU A 20 -7.50 8.79 -4.41
N PRO A 21 -7.00 7.59 -4.79
CA PRO A 21 -5.66 7.48 -5.37
C PRO A 21 -5.50 8.32 -6.64
N PHE A 22 -6.51 8.32 -7.49
CA PHE A 22 -6.54 9.09 -8.73
C PHE A 22 -6.50 10.59 -8.45
N ARG A 23 -7.35 11.08 -7.54
CA ARG A 23 -7.40 12.50 -7.19
C ARG A 23 -6.11 13.00 -6.51
N ILE A 24 -5.52 12.21 -5.65
CA ILE A 24 -4.23 12.55 -5.03
C ILE A 24 -3.14 12.61 -6.09
N LYS A 25 -3.09 11.63 -7.01
CA LYS A 25 -2.14 11.61 -8.11
C LYS A 25 -2.26 12.85 -8.99
N GLU A 26 -3.48 13.17 -9.46
CA GLU A 26 -3.75 14.36 -10.28
C GLU A 26 -3.24 15.65 -9.61
N ASN A 27 -3.56 15.84 -8.33
CA ASN A 27 -3.13 17.03 -7.60
C ASN A 27 -1.60 17.10 -7.44
N LEU A 28 -0.95 15.98 -7.15
CA LEU A 28 0.52 15.94 -7.05
C LEU A 28 1.20 16.21 -8.40
N GLU A 29 0.66 15.66 -9.49
CA GLU A 29 1.16 15.94 -10.86
C GLU A 29 0.92 17.40 -11.25
N PHE A 30 -0.21 17.99 -10.86
CA PHE A 30 -0.47 19.42 -11.02
C PHE A 30 0.57 20.28 -10.31
N LEU A 31 0.97 19.90 -9.09
CA LEU A 31 2.03 20.56 -8.32
C LEU A 31 3.44 20.35 -8.91
N GLY A 32 3.60 19.45 -9.87
CA GLY A 32 4.85 19.21 -10.59
C GLY A 32 5.59 17.93 -10.20
N PHE A 33 5.03 17.10 -9.33
CA PHE A 33 5.64 15.82 -9.00
C PHE A 33 5.56 14.81 -10.16
N ARG A 34 6.60 13.99 -10.27
CA ARG A 34 6.52 12.71 -10.96
C ARG A 34 5.99 11.66 -9.96
N VAL A 35 4.79 11.13 -10.22
CA VAL A 35 4.10 10.26 -9.27
C VAL A 35 4.25 8.79 -9.64
N PHE A 36 4.69 7.96 -8.69
CA PHE A 36 4.69 6.50 -8.74
C PHE A 36 3.61 5.97 -7.81
N GLN A 37 2.56 5.38 -8.36
CA GLN A 37 1.45 4.86 -7.58
C GLN A 37 1.63 3.35 -7.32
N LEU A 38 1.56 2.96 -6.06
CA LEU A 38 1.49 1.56 -5.65
C LEU A 38 0.03 1.15 -5.43
N SER A 39 -0.38 0.06 -6.07
CA SER A 39 -1.74 -0.46 -5.94
C SER A 39 -1.95 -1.21 -4.63
N HIS A 40 -3.12 -1.04 -4.03
CA HIS A 40 -3.60 -1.83 -2.90
C HIS A 40 -4.52 -2.94 -3.38
N LYS A 41 -4.07 -4.20 -3.27
CA LYS A 41 -4.93 -5.40 -3.34
C LYS A 41 -5.83 -5.55 -4.59
N GLU A 42 -5.50 -4.85 -5.69
CA GLU A 42 -6.24 -4.95 -6.94
C GLU A 42 -5.91 -6.24 -7.68
N GLY A 43 -6.88 -6.78 -8.43
CA GLY A 43 -6.67 -7.94 -9.30
C GLY A 43 -6.49 -9.28 -8.59
N PHE A 44 -6.70 -9.37 -7.26
CA PHE A 44 -6.57 -10.64 -6.55
C PHE A 44 -7.75 -11.56 -6.82
N THR A 45 -7.44 -12.76 -7.36
CA THR A 45 -8.39 -13.87 -7.47
C THR A 45 -7.81 -15.09 -6.74
N LEU A 46 -8.59 -15.69 -5.85
CA LEU A 46 -8.16 -16.89 -5.13
C LEU A 46 -8.16 -18.09 -6.07
N GLU A 47 -7.01 -18.75 -6.23
CA GLU A 47 -6.89 -19.96 -7.07
C GLU A 47 -7.84 -21.05 -6.58
N LYS A 48 -8.36 -21.87 -7.51
CA LYS A 48 -9.34 -22.95 -7.22
C LYS A 48 -8.90 -23.89 -6.09
N LYS A 49 -7.60 -24.24 -6.02
CA LYS A 49 -7.05 -25.10 -4.95
C LYS A 49 -7.18 -24.45 -3.55
N TYR A 50 -7.04 -23.14 -3.46
CA TYR A 50 -7.20 -22.41 -2.20
C TYR A 50 -8.66 -22.12 -1.87
N LEU A 51 -9.56 -22.07 -2.86
CA LEU A 51 -11.00 -21.95 -2.62
C LEU A 51 -11.51 -23.17 -1.86
N ALA A 52 -11.16 -24.37 -2.31
CA ALA A 52 -11.54 -25.61 -1.63
C ALA A 52 -10.98 -25.65 -0.19
N LEU A 53 -9.69 -25.36 -0.03
CA LEU A 53 -9.04 -25.31 1.27
C LEU A 53 -9.64 -24.24 2.20
N HIS A 54 -9.97 -23.06 1.67
CA HIS A 54 -10.62 -21.99 2.44
C HIS A 54 -11.99 -22.44 2.94
N PHE A 55 -12.77 -23.11 2.10
CA PHE A 55 -14.08 -23.65 2.47
C PHE A 55 -13.96 -24.70 3.57
N LEU A 56 -13.05 -25.66 3.42
CA LEU A 56 -12.78 -26.69 4.43
C LEU A 56 -12.31 -26.10 5.77
N ASN A 57 -11.37 -25.14 5.72
CA ASN A 57 -10.90 -24.47 6.93
C ASN A 57 -12.00 -23.68 7.63
N LYS A 58 -12.91 -23.06 6.87
CA LYS A 58 -14.05 -22.32 7.44
C LYS A 58 -15.02 -23.25 8.18
N ILE A 59 -15.26 -24.46 7.64
CA ILE A 59 -16.19 -25.42 8.23
C ILE A 59 -15.54 -26.16 9.40
N PHE A 60 -14.36 -26.77 9.18
CA PHE A 60 -13.76 -27.70 10.14
C PHE A 60 -12.87 -27.03 11.18
N LYS A 61 -12.12 -25.99 10.81
CA LYS A 61 -11.16 -25.30 11.69
C LYS A 61 -11.64 -23.94 12.18
N LYS A 62 -12.83 -23.46 11.74
CA LYS A 62 -13.35 -22.11 11.99
C LYS A 62 -12.36 -21.00 11.57
N ASP A 63 -11.36 -21.31 10.76
CA ASP A 63 -10.37 -20.35 10.25
C ASP A 63 -10.88 -19.68 8.98
N LYS A 64 -11.18 -18.39 9.09
CA LYS A 64 -11.65 -17.53 7.99
C LYS A 64 -10.54 -16.68 7.38
N THR A 65 -9.30 -16.83 7.85
CA THR A 65 -8.20 -15.90 7.53
C THR A 65 -7.44 -16.26 6.26
N LEU A 66 -7.54 -17.50 5.75
CA LEU A 66 -6.76 -17.97 4.60
C LEU A 66 -6.86 -17.03 3.36
N LYS A 67 -8.09 -16.63 3.02
CA LYS A 67 -8.31 -15.70 1.88
C LYS A 67 -7.63 -14.36 2.11
N ALA A 68 -7.74 -13.81 3.31
CA ALA A 68 -7.12 -12.53 3.67
C ALA A 68 -5.60 -12.62 3.62
N ARG A 69 -5.00 -13.71 4.14
CA ARG A 69 -3.55 -13.95 4.07
C ARG A 69 -3.06 -14.04 2.63
N LYS A 70 -3.73 -14.84 1.78
CA LYS A 70 -3.35 -14.97 0.37
C LYS A 70 -3.48 -13.64 -0.40
N LYS A 71 -4.50 -12.86 -0.08
CA LYS A 71 -4.66 -11.51 -0.63
C LYS A 71 -3.54 -10.57 -0.18
N ALA A 72 -3.12 -10.64 1.07
CA ALA A 72 -2.00 -9.85 1.59
C ALA A 72 -0.66 -10.24 0.94
N GLU A 73 -0.36 -11.54 0.81
CA GLU A 73 0.83 -12.06 0.13
C GLU A 73 0.88 -11.59 -1.34
N PHE A 74 -0.24 -11.67 -2.05
CA PHE A 74 -0.34 -11.20 -3.43
C PHE A 74 -0.09 -9.70 -3.55
N SER A 75 -0.70 -8.91 -2.67
CA SER A 75 -0.53 -7.46 -2.62
C SER A 75 0.93 -7.09 -2.33
N GLU A 76 1.54 -7.71 -1.32
CA GLU A 76 2.95 -7.50 -0.99
C GLU A 76 3.86 -7.79 -2.19
N LYS A 77 3.69 -8.95 -2.83
CA LYS A 77 4.49 -9.34 -4.01
C LYS A 77 4.41 -8.30 -5.12
N ASN A 78 3.19 -7.85 -5.45
CA ASN A 78 2.98 -6.87 -6.51
C ASN A 78 3.59 -5.51 -6.16
N GLN A 79 3.45 -5.07 -4.91
CA GLN A 79 4.03 -3.83 -4.42
C GLN A 79 5.57 -3.86 -4.43
N ILE A 80 6.17 -4.96 -3.98
CA ILE A 80 7.63 -5.14 -4.04
C ILE A 80 8.13 -5.11 -5.48
N ASN A 81 7.50 -5.85 -6.39
CA ASN A 81 7.86 -5.85 -7.80
C ASN A 81 7.74 -4.45 -8.43
N ALA A 82 6.67 -3.71 -8.11
CA ALA A 82 6.52 -2.34 -8.58
C ALA A 82 7.63 -1.41 -8.04
N LEU A 83 8.00 -1.57 -6.78
CA LEU A 83 9.09 -0.81 -6.15
C LEU A 83 10.46 -1.13 -6.75
N GLU A 84 10.70 -2.34 -7.22
CA GLU A 84 11.96 -2.71 -7.89
C GLU A 84 12.18 -1.92 -9.17
N ASN A 85 11.10 -1.57 -9.88
CA ASN A 85 11.15 -0.74 -11.09
C ASN A 85 11.34 0.76 -10.83
N ILE A 86 11.29 1.20 -9.57
CA ILE A 86 11.54 2.58 -9.17
C ILE A 86 13.00 2.69 -8.70
N SER A 87 13.82 3.50 -9.38
CA SER A 87 15.22 3.70 -8.96
C SER A 87 15.30 4.35 -7.59
N LYS A 88 14.80 5.56 -7.48
CA LYS A 88 14.63 6.33 -6.23
C LYS A 88 13.54 7.37 -6.41
N ALA A 89 12.97 7.84 -5.30
CA ALA A 89 12.04 8.95 -5.24
C ALA A 89 12.47 9.93 -4.14
N ASP A 90 12.12 11.21 -4.29
CA ASP A 90 12.39 12.21 -3.24
C ASP A 90 11.51 11.98 -2.01
N TYR A 91 10.27 11.58 -2.25
CA TYR A 91 9.25 11.43 -1.20
C TYR A 91 8.47 10.12 -1.33
N ALA A 92 7.87 9.70 -0.22
CA ALA A 92 6.78 8.74 -0.22
C ALA A 92 5.63 9.22 0.68
N LEU A 93 4.39 9.07 0.22
CA LEU A 93 3.18 9.30 0.98
C LEU A 93 2.42 7.98 1.12
N ILE A 94 2.26 7.53 2.35
CA ILE A 94 1.53 6.31 2.69
C ILE A 94 0.29 6.70 3.48
N ILE A 95 -0.89 6.43 2.91
CA ILE A 95 -2.16 6.58 3.61
C ILE A 95 -2.62 5.20 4.06
N ARG A 96 -2.97 5.05 5.32
CA ARG A 96 -3.32 3.78 5.94
C ARG A 96 -2.13 2.79 5.92
N PRO A 97 -1.04 3.09 6.63
CA PRO A 97 0.13 2.23 6.68
C PRO A 97 -0.15 0.82 7.24
N ASP A 98 -1.21 0.69 8.06
CA ASP A 98 -1.70 -0.59 8.60
C ASP A 98 -2.17 -1.59 7.51
N LEU A 99 -2.36 -1.14 6.29
CA LEU A 99 -2.72 -1.99 5.14
C LEU A 99 -1.51 -2.58 4.43
N LEU A 100 -0.30 -2.15 4.76
CA LEU A 100 0.95 -2.61 4.16
C LEU A 100 1.64 -3.63 5.05
N SER A 101 2.40 -4.53 4.43
CA SER A 101 3.33 -5.37 5.18
C SER A 101 4.57 -4.56 5.62
N GLU A 102 5.18 -4.98 6.70
CA GLU A 102 6.47 -4.44 7.17
C GLU A 102 7.51 -4.41 6.05
N LYS A 103 7.59 -5.49 5.27
CA LYS A 103 8.52 -5.61 4.15
C LYS A 103 8.29 -4.54 3.08
N THR A 104 7.02 -4.26 2.75
CA THR A 104 6.67 -3.20 1.81
C THR A 104 7.05 -1.82 2.36
N ILE A 105 6.77 -1.54 3.63
CA ILE A 105 7.13 -0.28 4.28
C ILE A 105 8.65 -0.06 4.25
N LYS A 106 9.43 -1.06 4.66
CA LYS A 106 10.90 -1.00 4.62
C LYS A 106 11.39 -0.72 3.20
N LYS A 107 10.82 -1.41 2.20
CA LYS A 107 11.21 -1.21 0.80
C LYS A 107 10.87 0.19 0.28
N ILE A 108 9.74 0.75 0.65
CA ILE A 108 9.39 2.15 0.34
C ILE A 108 10.43 3.10 0.95
N LYS A 109 10.80 2.91 2.22
CA LYS A 109 11.80 3.74 2.91
C LYS A 109 13.19 3.65 2.28
N GLU A 110 13.58 2.49 1.76
CA GLU A 110 14.84 2.34 1.00
C GLU A 110 14.83 3.14 -0.31
N LYS A 111 13.65 3.27 -0.93
CA LYS A 111 13.48 3.93 -2.22
C LYS A 111 13.19 5.43 -2.11
N ALA A 112 12.67 5.90 -0.99
CA ALA A 112 12.28 7.30 -0.80
C ALA A 112 13.25 8.05 0.11
N GLY A 113 13.56 9.29 -0.26
CA GLY A 113 14.39 10.16 0.55
C GLY A 113 13.70 10.61 1.85
N LYS A 114 12.39 10.85 1.79
CA LYS A 114 11.55 11.18 2.95
C LYS A 114 10.21 10.47 2.85
N THR A 115 9.80 9.80 3.93
CA THR A 115 8.53 9.06 3.99
C THR A 115 7.57 9.73 4.96
N ILE A 116 6.33 9.91 4.53
CA ILE A 116 5.23 10.50 5.30
C ILE A 116 4.14 9.45 5.41
N ALA A 117 3.73 9.13 6.63
CA ALA A 117 2.57 8.28 6.89
C ALA A 117 1.39 9.13 7.38
N TYR A 118 0.21 8.84 6.85
CA TYR A 118 -1.02 9.47 7.27
C TYR A 118 -2.09 8.43 7.61
N GLN A 119 -2.60 8.51 8.83
CA GLN A 119 -3.70 7.68 9.30
C GLN A 119 -4.95 8.55 9.49
N TRP A 120 -5.99 8.33 8.70
CA TRP A 120 -7.22 9.12 8.76
C TRP A 120 -8.25 8.62 9.78
N ASP A 121 -8.11 7.37 10.21
CA ASP A 121 -8.94 6.79 11.27
C ASP A 121 -8.21 6.83 12.61
N GLY A 122 -8.97 6.87 13.70
CA GLY A 122 -8.39 6.83 15.05
C GLY A 122 -7.51 5.60 15.28
N ILE A 123 -6.38 5.80 15.93
CA ILE A 123 -5.39 4.73 16.23
C ILE A 123 -6.02 3.59 17.04
N ASP A 124 -6.98 3.90 17.90
CA ASP A 124 -7.67 2.90 18.72
C ASP A 124 -8.60 1.98 17.94
N ARG A 125 -9.04 2.43 16.77
CA ARG A 125 -9.92 1.67 15.89
C ARG A 125 -9.19 0.58 15.11
N PHE A 126 -7.89 0.76 14.88
CA PHE A 126 -7.05 -0.15 14.10
C PHE A 126 -5.77 -0.48 14.87
N PRO A 127 -5.77 -1.55 15.70
CA PRO A 127 -4.61 -1.93 16.53
C PRO A 127 -3.32 -2.09 15.74
N LEU A 128 -3.39 -2.61 14.50
CA LEU A 128 -2.22 -2.77 13.61
C LEU A 128 -1.50 -1.45 13.30
N VAL A 129 -2.17 -0.31 13.43
CA VAL A 129 -1.52 1.00 13.25
C VAL A 129 -0.39 1.18 14.25
N LYS A 130 -0.59 0.79 15.51
CA LYS A 130 0.44 0.90 16.55
C LYS A 130 1.69 0.07 16.21
N GLU A 131 1.49 -1.08 15.58
CA GLU A 131 2.58 -1.98 15.18
C GLU A 131 3.42 -1.41 14.04
N VAL A 132 2.83 -0.61 13.16
CA VAL A 132 3.53 -0.07 11.98
C VAL A 132 4.05 1.36 12.17
N MET A 133 3.50 2.11 13.12
CA MET A 133 3.90 3.52 13.34
C MET A 133 5.36 3.68 13.77
N HIS A 134 5.98 2.68 14.39
CA HIS A 134 7.40 2.75 14.78
C HIS A 134 8.35 2.72 13.56
N TYR A 135 7.85 2.44 12.36
CA TYR A 135 8.66 2.53 11.14
C TYR A 135 8.77 3.96 10.58
N PHE A 136 8.04 4.93 11.12
CA PHE A 136 8.01 6.33 10.68
C PHE A 136 8.48 7.26 11.79
#